data_4a5e53094a612a9e1cb572ea94e88fa7
#
_entry.id   4a5e53094a612a9e1cb572ea94e88fa7
#
_cell.length_a   1.000
_cell.length_b   1.000
_cell.length_c   1.000
_cell.angle_alpha   90.00
_cell.angle_beta   90.00
_cell.angle_gamma   90.00
#
_symmetry.space_group_name_H-M   'P 1'
#
loop_
_entity.id
_entity.type
_entity.pdbx_description
1 polymer ?
#
loop_
_entity_poly.entity_id
_entity_poly.type
_entity_poly.pdbx_seq_one_letter_code
_entity_poly.pdbx_strand_id
1 'polypeptide(L)'
;WRMLQNDTPEDFVIATGVQHSVREFCVQAFRCAGIELEFTGTGMEEKGIEKETGRVLVEVSPEYYRPTDVVNLLGDPSRAREALGWDPGKTSFEELVKRMVEHDMKKAAAECKERQKKERGESL
;
A
#
# COMPACT_ATOMS: atom_id res chain seq x y z
N TRP A 1 -17.77 -6.29 -12.72
CA TRP A 1 -18.40 -6.70 -13.97
C TRP A 1 -18.90 -8.14 -13.91
N ARG A 2 -18.07 -9.13 -13.54
CA ARG A 2 -18.44 -10.57 -13.44
C ARG A 2 -19.63 -10.83 -12.52
N MET A 3 -19.71 -10.12 -11.40
CA MET A 3 -20.83 -10.21 -10.46
C MET A 3 -22.17 -9.84 -11.12
N LEU A 4 -22.15 -8.86 -12.03
CA LEU A 4 -23.34 -8.43 -12.77
C LEU A 4 -23.74 -9.41 -13.90
N GLN A 5 -22.87 -10.35 -14.24
CA GLN A 5 -23.16 -11.40 -15.23
C GLN A 5 -23.63 -12.71 -14.59
N ASN A 6 -23.72 -12.76 -13.27
CA ASN A 6 -24.23 -13.93 -12.56
C ASN A 6 -25.75 -13.99 -12.66
N ASP A 7 -26.29 -15.15 -12.96
CA ASP A 7 -27.73 -15.33 -13.16
C ASP A 7 -28.56 -15.11 -11.88
N THR A 8 -27.94 -15.35 -10.73
CA THR A 8 -28.58 -15.19 -9.45
C THR A 8 -27.85 -14.08 -8.66
N PRO A 9 -28.56 -13.06 -8.11
CA PRO A 9 -27.99 -12.07 -7.23
C PRO A 9 -27.46 -12.72 -5.95
N GLU A 10 -26.18 -12.50 -5.66
CA GLU A 10 -25.49 -13.03 -4.48
C GLU A 10 -24.47 -12.02 -3.93
N ASP A 11 -24.16 -12.17 -2.64
CA ASP A 11 -23.09 -11.42 -2.00
C ASP A 11 -21.75 -12.13 -2.18
N PHE A 12 -20.71 -11.35 -2.50
CA PHE A 12 -19.35 -11.87 -2.70
C PHE A 12 -18.34 -11.11 -1.86
N VAL A 13 -17.50 -11.85 -1.16
CA VAL A 13 -16.32 -11.28 -0.51
C VAL A 13 -15.20 -11.13 -1.55
N ILE A 14 -14.77 -9.91 -1.78
CA ILE A 14 -13.70 -9.57 -2.71
C ILE A 14 -12.42 -9.35 -1.90
N ALA A 15 -11.59 -10.36 -1.83
CA ALA A 15 -10.33 -10.40 -1.10
C ALA A 15 -9.32 -11.29 -1.80
N THR A 16 -8.05 -11.18 -1.43
CA THR A 16 -7.00 -12.06 -1.98
C THR A 16 -6.91 -13.40 -1.25
N GLY A 17 -7.41 -13.49 -0.01
CA GLY A 17 -7.22 -14.62 0.87
C GLY A 17 -5.83 -14.64 1.52
N VAL A 18 -5.05 -13.58 1.36
CA VAL A 18 -3.73 -13.40 1.98
C VAL A 18 -3.71 -12.06 2.71
N GLN A 19 -3.21 -12.08 3.93
CA GLN A 19 -3.06 -10.89 4.76
C GLN A 19 -1.63 -10.39 4.72
N HIS A 20 -1.46 -9.07 4.61
CA HIS A 20 -0.19 -8.38 4.72
C HIS A 20 -0.28 -7.28 5.76
N SER A 21 0.77 -7.07 6.52
CA SER A 21 0.84 -5.98 7.48
C SER A 21 1.21 -4.66 6.78
N VAL A 22 0.82 -3.53 7.40
CA VAL A 22 1.27 -2.20 6.94
C VAL A 22 2.80 -2.08 6.98
N ARG A 23 3.44 -2.74 7.96
CA ARG A 23 4.90 -2.81 8.07
C ARG A 23 5.53 -3.50 6.84
N GLU A 24 4.99 -4.66 6.42
CA GLU A 24 5.45 -5.34 5.20
C GLU A 24 5.26 -4.46 3.96
N PHE A 25 4.14 -3.78 3.87
CA PHE A 25 3.89 -2.83 2.77
C PHE A 25 4.93 -1.72 2.75
N CYS A 26 5.23 -1.08 3.89
CA CYS A 26 6.26 -0.04 3.98
C CYS A 26 7.64 -0.57 3.56
N VAL A 27 8.06 -1.72 4.09
CA VAL A 27 9.36 -2.32 3.74
C VAL A 27 9.47 -2.58 2.23
N GLN A 28 8.43 -3.13 1.64
CA GLN A 28 8.41 -3.39 0.19
C GLN A 28 8.41 -2.10 -0.64
N ALA A 29 7.62 -1.10 -0.23
CA ALA A 29 7.53 0.17 -0.94
C ALA A 29 8.88 0.92 -0.92
N PHE A 30 9.53 1.02 0.24
CA PHE A 30 10.83 1.65 0.36
C PHE A 30 11.92 0.89 -0.42
N ARG A 31 11.87 -0.45 -0.41
CA ARG A 31 12.77 -1.27 -1.21
C ARG A 31 12.62 -1.00 -2.71
N CYS A 32 11.38 -0.83 -3.21
CA CYS A 32 11.14 -0.44 -4.61
C CYS A 32 11.74 0.93 -4.96
N ALA A 33 11.88 1.81 -3.97
CA ALA A 33 12.54 3.12 -4.11
C ALA A 33 14.06 3.07 -3.87
N GLY A 34 14.63 1.88 -3.65
CA GLY A 34 16.07 1.71 -3.40
C GLY A 34 16.50 1.99 -1.96
N ILE A 35 15.56 2.01 -1.02
CA ILE A 35 15.79 2.32 0.40
C ILE A 35 15.55 1.07 1.24
N GLU A 36 16.52 0.67 2.06
CA GLU A 36 16.34 -0.36 3.07
C GLU A 36 15.77 0.22 4.36
N LEU A 37 14.56 -0.21 4.71
CA LEU A 37 13.84 0.22 5.90
C LEU A 37 13.88 -0.86 6.97
N GLU A 38 14.16 -0.47 8.22
CA GLU A 38 14.09 -1.32 9.39
C GLU A 38 13.20 -0.70 10.46
N PHE A 39 12.32 -1.52 11.07
CA PHE A 39 11.43 -1.05 12.13
C PHE A 39 12.04 -1.32 13.51
N THR A 40 11.96 -0.30 14.38
CA THR A 40 12.41 -0.35 15.78
C THR A 40 11.33 0.24 16.69
N GLY A 41 11.33 -0.17 17.96
CA GLY A 41 10.30 0.24 18.92
C GLY A 41 9.00 -0.54 18.80
N THR A 42 8.00 -0.15 19.59
CA THR A 42 6.67 -0.80 19.64
C THR A 42 5.58 0.24 19.88
N GLY A 43 4.37 -0.05 19.38
CA GLY A 43 3.22 0.83 19.59
C GLY A 43 3.44 2.23 19.04
N MET A 44 3.22 3.25 19.84
CA MET A 44 3.40 4.66 19.44
C MET A 44 4.87 5.06 19.22
N GLU A 45 5.80 4.32 19.82
CA GLU A 45 7.23 4.57 19.68
C GLU A 45 7.85 3.86 18.48
N GLU A 46 7.05 3.12 17.71
CA GLU A 46 7.53 2.40 16.54
C GLU A 46 7.94 3.36 15.42
N LYS A 47 9.13 3.14 14.88
CA LYS A 47 9.70 3.94 13.79
C LYS A 47 10.31 3.06 12.72
N GLY A 48 10.09 3.42 11.47
CA GLY A 48 10.79 2.87 10.32
C GLY A 48 11.99 3.75 9.99
N ILE A 49 13.18 3.16 10.07
CA ILE A 49 14.47 3.85 9.93
C ILE A 49 15.18 3.35 8.69
N GLU A 50 15.71 4.27 7.88
CA GLU A 50 16.61 3.95 6.79
C GLU A 50 17.94 3.42 7.34
N LYS A 51 18.33 2.22 6.94
CA LYS A 51 19.53 1.56 7.50
C LYS A 51 20.83 2.29 7.22
N GLU A 52 20.95 2.90 6.05
CA GLU A 52 22.19 3.55 5.64
C GLU A 52 22.43 4.89 6.37
N THR A 53 21.38 5.69 6.52
CA THR A 53 21.49 7.08 7.01
C THR A 53 21.02 7.25 8.44
N GLY A 54 20.28 6.30 8.99
CA GLY A 54 19.62 6.42 10.29
C GLY A 54 18.43 7.38 10.32
N ARG A 55 17.96 7.86 9.16
CA ARG A 55 16.81 8.78 9.08
C ARG A 55 15.52 8.05 9.40
N VAL A 56 14.66 8.68 10.19
CA VAL A 56 13.30 8.23 10.42
C VAL A 56 12.46 8.61 9.20
N LEU A 57 11.90 7.62 8.53
CA LEU A 57 11.07 7.77 7.33
C LEU A 57 9.61 7.43 7.56
N VAL A 58 9.33 6.59 8.56
CA VAL A 58 7.98 6.20 8.97
C VAL A 58 7.86 6.31 10.48
N GLU A 59 6.76 6.88 10.95
CA GLU A 59 6.44 6.96 12.37
C GLU A 59 4.93 6.85 12.61
N VAL A 60 4.55 6.44 13.81
CA VAL A 60 3.16 6.36 14.22
C VAL A 60 2.69 7.76 14.63
N SER A 61 1.64 8.27 13.96
CA SER A 61 1.05 9.55 14.32
C SER A 61 0.13 9.39 15.54
N PRO A 62 0.31 10.19 16.60
CA PRO A 62 -0.61 10.18 17.75
C PRO A 62 -2.05 10.51 17.38
N GLU A 63 -2.26 11.34 16.36
CA GLU A 63 -3.57 11.74 15.86
C GLU A 63 -4.39 10.57 15.31
N TYR A 64 -3.70 9.61 14.64
CA TYR A 64 -4.35 8.46 14.00
C TYR A 64 -4.19 7.16 14.78
N TYR A 65 -3.49 7.21 15.91
CA TYR A 65 -3.27 6.02 16.74
C TYR A 65 -4.58 5.54 17.36
N ARG A 66 -4.88 4.25 17.17
CA ARG A 66 -6.03 3.58 17.80
C ARG A 66 -5.53 2.56 18.81
N PRO A 67 -5.90 2.70 20.11
CA PRO A 67 -5.46 1.77 21.15
C PRO A 67 -6.05 0.37 20.97
N THR A 68 -7.20 0.27 20.28
CA THR A 68 -7.84 -1.01 19.98
C THR A 68 -8.04 -1.09 18.47
N ASP A 69 -7.33 -1.99 17.83
CA ASP A 69 -7.49 -2.26 16.40
C ASP A 69 -7.68 -3.76 16.18
N VAL A 70 -8.25 -4.12 15.02
CA VAL A 70 -8.50 -5.51 14.67
C VAL A 70 -7.18 -6.18 14.30
N VAL A 71 -6.84 -7.25 15.01
CA VAL A 71 -5.55 -7.96 14.83
C VAL A 71 -5.48 -8.67 13.48
N ASN A 72 -6.62 -9.21 13.00
CA ASN A 72 -6.69 -9.95 11.74
C ASN A 72 -7.91 -9.51 10.93
N LEU A 73 -7.68 -9.10 9.70
CA LEU A 73 -8.70 -8.82 8.70
C LEU A 73 -8.40 -9.68 7.46
N LEU A 74 -8.85 -10.93 7.50
CA LEU A 74 -8.67 -11.88 6.39
C LEU A 74 -10.02 -12.20 5.77
N GLY A 75 -10.21 -11.81 4.51
CA GLY A 75 -11.40 -12.16 3.75
C GLY A 75 -11.23 -13.49 3.02
N ASP A 76 -12.27 -14.32 3.02
CA ASP A 76 -12.32 -15.55 2.25
C ASP A 76 -13.00 -15.31 0.89
N PRO A 77 -12.26 -15.36 -0.24
CA PRO A 77 -12.78 -15.15 -1.58
C PRO A 77 -13.29 -16.43 -2.26
N SER A 78 -13.38 -17.55 -1.57
CA SER A 78 -13.68 -18.87 -2.17
C SER A 78 -14.94 -18.84 -3.01
N ARG A 79 -16.02 -18.23 -2.52
CA ARG A 79 -17.27 -18.10 -3.25
C ARG A 79 -17.12 -17.30 -4.54
N ALA A 80 -16.40 -16.19 -4.52
CA ALA A 80 -16.15 -15.38 -5.70
C ALA A 80 -15.28 -16.11 -6.73
N ARG A 81 -14.32 -16.91 -6.28
CA ARG A 81 -13.48 -17.75 -7.16
C ARG A 81 -14.33 -18.81 -7.86
N GLU A 82 -15.15 -19.54 -7.10
CA GLU A 82 -15.97 -20.63 -7.61
C GLU A 82 -17.07 -20.16 -8.56
N ALA A 83 -17.88 -19.19 -8.13
CA ALA A 83 -19.03 -18.74 -8.88
C ALA A 83 -18.68 -17.83 -10.06
N LEU A 84 -17.67 -16.98 -9.93
CA LEU A 84 -17.34 -15.96 -10.92
C LEU A 84 -16.09 -16.29 -11.76
N GLY A 85 -15.38 -17.37 -11.44
CA GLY A 85 -14.08 -17.67 -12.05
C GLY A 85 -13.08 -16.52 -11.86
N TRP A 86 -13.24 -15.75 -10.78
CA TRP A 86 -12.35 -14.63 -10.48
C TRP A 86 -11.12 -15.12 -9.75
N ASP A 87 -9.95 -14.71 -10.24
CA ASP A 87 -8.67 -15.06 -9.64
C ASP A 87 -7.93 -13.79 -9.19
N PRO A 88 -7.87 -13.52 -7.87
CA PRO A 88 -7.13 -12.38 -7.33
C PRO A 88 -5.61 -12.59 -7.35
N GLY A 89 -5.14 -13.83 -7.56
CA GLY A 89 -3.72 -14.17 -7.54
C GLY A 89 -2.93 -13.73 -8.79
N LYS A 90 -3.59 -13.17 -9.80
CA LYS A 90 -2.92 -12.70 -11.03
C LYS A 90 -1.95 -11.55 -10.82
N THR A 91 -2.13 -10.76 -9.78
CA THR A 91 -1.22 -9.71 -9.36
C THR A 91 -0.76 -10.03 -7.96
N SER A 92 0.53 -10.28 -7.77
CA SER A 92 1.09 -10.51 -6.44
C SER A 92 1.14 -9.21 -5.62
N PHE A 93 1.31 -9.33 -4.30
CA PHE A 93 1.47 -8.18 -3.43
C PHE A 93 2.69 -7.33 -3.83
N GLU A 94 3.81 -7.96 -4.12
CA GLU A 94 5.04 -7.29 -4.54
C GLU A 94 4.84 -6.53 -5.85
N GLU A 95 4.17 -7.14 -6.82
CA GLU A 95 3.87 -6.49 -8.10
C GLU A 95 2.93 -5.30 -7.93
N LEU A 96 1.92 -5.41 -7.05
CA LEU A 96 1.02 -4.31 -6.72
C LEU A 96 1.80 -3.14 -6.11
N VAL A 97 2.60 -3.40 -5.08
CA VAL A 97 3.41 -2.37 -4.40
C VAL A 97 4.36 -1.70 -5.38
N LYS A 98 5.04 -2.48 -6.23
CA LYS A 98 5.94 -1.95 -7.25
C LYS A 98 5.22 -0.99 -8.20
N ARG A 99 4.07 -1.37 -8.74
CA ARG A 99 3.26 -0.51 -9.63
C ARG A 99 2.84 0.79 -8.95
N MET A 100 2.42 0.72 -7.68
CA MET A 100 2.05 1.89 -6.90
C MET A 100 3.24 2.84 -6.74
N VAL A 101 4.39 2.33 -6.29
CA VAL A 101 5.59 3.14 -6.09
C VAL A 101 6.08 3.77 -7.39
N GLU A 102 6.15 3.01 -8.48
CA GLU A 102 6.56 3.53 -9.79
C GLU A 102 5.64 4.65 -10.30
N HIS A 103 4.34 4.52 -10.09
CA HIS A 103 3.37 5.56 -10.44
C HIS A 103 3.58 6.82 -9.59
N ASP A 104 3.65 6.66 -8.28
CA ASP A 104 3.75 7.77 -7.35
C ASP A 104 5.08 8.51 -7.46
N MET A 105 6.17 7.82 -7.72
CA MET A 105 7.47 8.46 -8.01
C MET A 105 7.42 9.33 -9.26
N LYS A 106 6.76 8.87 -10.33
CA LYS A 106 6.58 9.68 -11.55
C LYS A 106 5.75 10.92 -11.27
N LYS A 107 4.66 10.77 -10.52
CA LYS A 107 3.78 11.87 -10.11
C LYS A 107 4.53 12.89 -9.25
N ALA A 108 5.23 12.44 -8.22
CA ALA A 108 6.02 13.29 -7.34
C ALA A 108 7.11 14.06 -8.09
N ALA A 109 7.79 13.41 -9.05
CA ALA A 109 8.79 14.06 -9.89
C ALA A 109 8.17 15.17 -10.79
N ALA A 110 6.96 14.94 -11.31
CA ALA A 110 6.25 15.96 -12.10
C ALA A 110 5.84 17.15 -11.23
N GLU A 111 5.25 16.88 -10.06
CA GLU A 111 4.84 17.92 -9.10
C GLU A 111 6.04 18.76 -8.60
N CYS A 112 7.18 18.13 -8.37
CA CYS A 112 8.40 18.82 -7.98
C CYS A 112 8.88 19.80 -9.07
N LYS A 113 8.85 19.36 -10.34
CA LYS A 113 9.21 20.22 -11.48
C LYS A 113 8.26 21.41 -11.63
N GLU A 114 6.96 21.20 -11.46
CA GLU A 114 5.97 22.28 -11.52
C GLU A 114 6.16 23.29 -10.38
N ARG A 115 6.43 22.82 -9.17
CA ARG A 115 6.72 23.68 -8.03
C ARG A 115 7.96 24.54 -8.25
N GLN A 116 9.04 23.94 -8.76
CA GLN A 116 10.27 24.66 -9.10
C GLN A 116 10.07 25.72 -10.19
N LYS A 117 9.22 25.46 -11.20
CA LYS A 117 8.86 26.45 -12.22
C LYS A 117 8.12 27.63 -11.63
N LYS A 118 7.15 27.38 -10.73
CA LYS A 118 6.41 28.46 -10.04
C LYS A 118 7.33 29.31 -9.16
N GLU A 119 8.27 28.72 -8.47
CA GLU A 119 9.25 29.43 -7.62
C GLU A 119 10.22 30.30 -8.44
N ARG A 120 10.55 29.88 -9.67
CA ARG A 120 11.38 30.66 -10.61
C ARG A 120 10.64 31.77 -11.33
N GLY A 121 9.33 31.93 -11.10
CA GLY A 121 8.55 32.98 -11.77
C GLY A 121 8.29 32.70 -13.25
N GLU A 122 8.55 31.53 -13.77
CA GLU A 122 8.23 31.08 -15.11
C GLU A 122 6.73 30.74 -15.17
N SER A 123 5.90 31.79 -15.15
CA SER A 123 4.47 31.67 -15.44
C SER A 123 4.29 31.55 -16.94
N LEU A 124 3.40 30.64 -17.37
CA LEU A 124 2.83 30.58 -18.69
C LEU A 124 2.09 31.89 -19.06
#